data_5468b03b08126c27042f79ffb5562c80
#
_entry.id   5468b03b08126c27042f79ffb5562c80
#
_cell.length_a   1.000
_cell.length_b   1.000
_cell.length_c   1.000
_cell.angle_alpha   90.00
_cell.angle_beta   90.00
_cell.angle_gamma   90.00
#
_symmetry.space_group_name_H-M   'P 1'
#
loop_
_entity.id
_entity.type
_entity.pdbx_description
1 polymer ?
#
loop_
_entity_poly.entity_id
_entity_poly.type
_entity_poly.pdbx_seq_one_letter_code
_entity_poly.pdbx_strand_id
1 'polypeptide(L)'
;MRTFEELIAEAEAVSVDGWDFSWLSGRATEERPSWGYQRLLAEQLGRASAALDIQTGGGEVLAGAARLAAAKPVAGQPTAGQSTAGQSAPGAPAPAQRGALPATMAATESWPPNVARATGLLHPLGVVVVADPDEPPLPFGDGAFDLVTSRHPVKAWWSEIARVLRPGGTYCAQHVGPASGFELVEYFLGPQPEARRARRPEDESAAARAAGLEVVDLRSERLRMEFLDIGAVVYFLRKVIWMVPGFTVDAYRDRLRELDARIRAEGPFVAHSARFLMEARK
;
A
#
# COMPACT_ATOMS: atom_id res chain seq x y z
N MET A 1 3.63 27.61 -23.72
CA MET A 1 2.64 26.87 -22.92
C MET A 1 2.14 25.73 -23.79
N ARG A 2 2.13 24.48 -23.31
CA ARG A 2 1.65 23.33 -24.10
C ARG A 2 0.15 23.44 -24.36
N THR A 3 -0.26 23.09 -25.58
CA THR A 3 -1.67 23.05 -25.97
C THR A 3 -2.39 21.87 -25.36
N PHE A 4 -3.72 21.86 -25.39
CA PHE A 4 -4.53 20.71 -25.00
C PHE A 4 -4.13 19.44 -25.76
N GLU A 5 -4.01 19.53 -27.09
CA GLU A 5 -3.69 18.37 -27.95
C GLU A 5 -2.28 17.82 -27.68
N GLU A 6 -1.31 18.67 -27.41
CA GLU A 6 0.04 18.24 -27.03
C GLU A 6 0.03 17.48 -25.70
N LEU A 7 -0.68 17.98 -24.67
CA LEU A 7 -0.79 17.32 -23.37
C LEU A 7 -1.51 15.96 -23.46
N ILE A 8 -2.54 15.86 -24.28
CA ILE A 8 -3.24 14.61 -24.53
C ILE A 8 -2.32 13.61 -25.23
N ALA A 9 -1.68 14.01 -26.32
CA ALA A 9 -0.78 13.15 -27.08
C ALA A 9 0.40 12.64 -26.21
N GLU A 10 1.00 13.52 -25.39
CA GLU A 10 2.02 13.12 -24.42
C GLU A 10 1.50 12.06 -23.46
N ALA A 11 0.31 12.27 -22.86
CA ALA A 11 -0.26 11.36 -21.90
C ALA A 11 -0.67 10.00 -22.51
N GLU A 12 -1.12 9.98 -23.75
CA GLU A 12 -1.49 8.75 -24.48
C GLU A 12 -0.27 7.94 -24.92
N ALA A 13 0.85 8.60 -25.23
CA ALA A 13 2.09 7.94 -25.66
C ALA A 13 2.81 7.19 -24.52
N VAL A 14 2.54 7.51 -23.27
CA VAL A 14 3.21 6.89 -22.13
C VAL A 14 2.56 5.56 -21.77
N SER A 15 3.38 4.51 -21.55
CA SER A 15 2.90 3.25 -21.00
C SER A 15 2.28 3.44 -19.61
N VAL A 16 1.18 2.74 -19.39
CA VAL A 16 0.48 2.69 -18.10
C VAL A 16 0.69 1.34 -17.40
N ASP A 17 1.59 0.49 -17.87
CA ASP A 17 1.88 -0.79 -17.26
C ASP A 17 2.51 -0.63 -15.87
N GLY A 18 2.15 -1.55 -14.97
CA GLY A 18 2.64 -1.56 -13.59
C GLY A 18 2.18 -0.36 -12.74
N TRP A 19 2.83 -0.16 -11.60
CA TRP A 19 2.48 0.87 -10.61
C TRP A 19 3.49 2.02 -10.53
N ASP A 20 4.24 2.27 -11.61
CA ASP A 20 5.11 3.44 -11.68
C ASP A 20 4.29 4.69 -12.04
N PHE A 21 4.31 5.68 -11.17
CA PHE A 21 3.66 6.98 -11.33
C PHE A 21 4.67 8.12 -11.54
N SER A 22 5.93 7.80 -11.83
CA SER A 22 7.02 8.79 -11.95
C SER A 22 6.75 9.85 -13.03
N TRP A 23 5.99 9.52 -14.07
CA TRP A 23 5.59 10.46 -15.10
C TRP A 23 4.74 11.63 -14.58
N LEU A 24 4.06 11.44 -13.44
CA LEU A 24 3.31 12.50 -12.76
C LEU A 24 4.21 13.48 -11.98
N SER A 25 5.50 13.23 -11.86
CA SER A 25 6.42 14.13 -11.17
C SER A 25 6.39 15.53 -11.81
N GLY A 26 6.08 16.55 -11.02
CA GLY A 26 5.88 17.92 -11.49
C GLY A 26 4.59 18.17 -12.27
N ARG A 27 3.72 17.16 -12.42
CA ARG A 27 2.41 17.26 -13.09
C ARG A 27 1.24 17.00 -12.16
N ALA A 28 1.47 16.26 -11.09
CA ALA A 28 0.49 16.04 -10.04
C ALA A 28 1.20 15.92 -8.69
N THR A 29 0.46 16.18 -7.62
CA THR A 29 0.91 15.98 -6.23
C THR A 29 -0.10 15.16 -5.47
N GLU A 30 0.37 14.42 -4.46
CA GLU A 30 -0.47 13.75 -3.46
C GLU A 30 0.23 13.86 -2.10
N GLU A 31 -0.49 14.38 -1.11
CA GLU A 31 -0.03 14.38 0.27
C GLU A 31 0.16 12.94 0.77
N ARG A 32 1.04 12.78 1.72
CA ARG A 32 1.28 11.47 2.32
C ARG A 32 0.67 11.40 3.72
N PRO A 33 0.11 10.23 4.09
CA PRO A 33 -0.42 10.03 5.44
C PRO A 33 0.64 10.30 6.51
N SER A 34 0.22 10.93 7.61
CA SER A 34 1.10 11.31 8.73
C SER A 34 1.80 10.13 9.39
N TRP A 35 1.22 8.92 9.33
CA TRP A 35 1.80 7.71 9.95
C TRP A 35 3.01 7.16 9.21
N GLY A 36 3.29 7.57 7.96
CA GLY A 36 4.48 7.13 7.21
C GLY A 36 4.57 5.60 7.09
N TYR A 37 3.62 4.97 6.38
CA TYR A 37 3.42 3.50 6.35
C TYR A 37 4.71 2.69 6.16
N GLN A 38 5.59 3.09 5.24
CA GLN A 38 6.84 2.35 5.00
C GLN A 38 7.76 2.30 6.22
N ARG A 39 7.78 3.38 7.02
CA ARG A 39 8.56 3.44 8.27
C ARG A 39 7.93 2.57 9.34
N LEU A 40 6.61 2.64 9.46
CA LEU A 40 5.84 1.78 10.37
C LEU A 40 6.06 0.30 10.04
N LEU A 41 5.98 -0.07 8.76
CA LEU A 41 6.24 -1.42 8.29
C LEU A 41 7.68 -1.87 8.63
N ALA A 42 8.67 -1.00 8.46
CA ALA A 42 10.05 -1.31 8.85
C ALA A 42 10.19 -1.58 10.36
N GLU A 43 9.43 -0.88 11.19
CA GLU A 43 9.41 -1.11 12.64
C GLU A 43 8.73 -2.44 13.01
N GLN A 44 7.65 -2.79 12.35
CA GLN A 44 6.98 -4.08 12.53
C GLN A 44 7.87 -5.24 12.07
N LEU A 45 8.51 -5.13 10.89
CA LEU A 45 9.46 -6.13 10.40
C LEU A 45 10.62 -6.37 11.39
N GLY A 46 11.17 -5.31 11.98
CA GLY A 46 12.25 -5.43 12.97
C GLY A 46 11.85 -6.10 14.30
N ARG A 47 10.57 -6.41 14.50
CA ARG A 47 10.04 -7.10 15.68
C ARG A 47 9.52 -8.50 15.36
N ALA A 48 9.23 -8.76 14.10
CA ALA A 48 8.66 -10.01 13.63
C ALA A 48 9.74 -11.10 13.47
N SER A 49 9.34 -12.35 13.58
CA SER A 49 10.16 -13.52 13.24
C SER A 49 9.72 -14.19 11.94
N ALA A 50 8.44 -14.06 11.57
CA ALA A 50 7.86 -14.55 10.33
C ALA A 50 6.83 -13.56 9.80
N ALA A 51 7.07 -12.97 8.63
CA ALA A 51 6.23 -11.93 8.04
C ALA A 51 5.66 -12.36 6.68
N LEU A 52 4.40 -11.99 6.44
CA LEU A 52 3.70 -12.13 5.16
C LEU A 52 3.20 -10.76 4.71
N ASP A 53 3.50 -10.37 3.47
CA ASP A 53 2.91 -9.20 2.81
C ASP A 53 1.91 -9.65 1.75
N ILE A 54 0.62 -9.38 1.94
CA ILE A 54 -0.45 -9.82 1.04
C ILE A 54 -0.70 -8.75 -0.02
N GLN A 55 -0.82 -9.17 -1.30
CA GLN A 55 -1.05 -8.27 -2.43
C GLN A 55 0.06 -7.20 -2.53
N THR A 56 1.30 -7.68 -2.56
CA THR A 56 2.51 -6.82 -2.43
C THR A 56 2.71 -5.84 -3.60
N GLY A 57 1.98 -6.02 -4.70
CA GLY A 57 2.21 -5.27 -5.94
C GLY A 57 3.59 -5.56 -6.54
N GLY A 58 4.30 -4.54 -6.97
CA GLY A 58 5.68 -4.68 -7.45
C GLY A 58 6.73 -4.89 -6.37
N GLY A 59 6.34 -4.91 -5.08
CA GLY A 59 7.23 -5.16 -3.95
C GLY A 59 8.02 -3.93 -3.46
N GLU A 60 7.84 -2.74 -4.04
CA GLU A 60 8.66 -1.57 -3.76
C GLU A 60 8.55 -1.11 -2.30
N VAL A 61 7.34 -1.16 -1.73
CA VAL A 61 7.09 -0.70 -0.37
C VAL A 61 7.69 -1.66 0.65
N LEU A 62 7.48 -2.97 0.45
CA LEU A 62 8.09 -4.00 1.29
C LEU A 62 9.61 -3.97 1.19
N ALA A 63 10.18 -3.86 -0.01
CA ALA A 63 11.63 -3.76 -0.20
C ALA A 63 12.21 -2.51 0.48
N GLY A 64 11.55 -1.37 0.37
CA GLY A 64 11.96 -0.15 1.05
C GLY A 64 11.92 -0.28 2.57
N ALA A 65 10.86 -0.88 3.11
CA ALA A 65 10.72 -1.13 4.54
C ALA A 65 11.76 -2.14 5.05
N ALA A 66 12.02 -3.22 4.32
CA ALA A 66 13.04 -4.21 4.66
C ALA A 66 14.45 -3.59 4.71
N ARG A 67 14.81 -2.75 3.72
CA ARG A 67 16.08 -2.01 3.74
C ARG A 67 16.19 -1.05 4.92
N LEU A 68 15.10 -0.35 5.25
CA LEU A 68 15.06 0.54 6.42
C LEU A 68 15.19 -0.23 7.74
N ALA A 69 14.57 -1.40 7.85
CA ALA A 69 14.68 -2.27 9.02
C ALA A 69 16.12 -2.79 9.19
N ALA A 70 16.74 -3.25 8.09
CA ALA A 70 18.13 -3.76 8.09
C ALA A 70 19.17 -2.65 8.36
N ALA A 71 18.89 -1.41 7.99
CA ALA A 71 19.81 -0.28 8.18
C ALA A 71 19.80 0.28 9.62
N LYS A 72 18.82 -0.09 10.47
CA LYS A 72 18.81 0.34 11.89
C LYS A 72 19.93 -0.36 12.63
N PRO A 73 20.86 0.37 13.32
CA PRO A 73 21.91 -0.26 14.10
C PRO A 73 21.30 -1.17 15.19
N VAL A 74 21.86 -2.36 15.36
CA VAL A 74 21.58 -3.21 16.51
C VAL A 74 22.00 -2.43 17.76
N ALA A 75 21.05 -1.88 18.50
CA ALA A 75 21.34 -1.22 19.76
C ALA A 75 21.86 -2.28 20.72
N GLY A 76 23.20 -2.30 20.96
CA GLY A 76 23.82 -3.20 21.93
C GLY A 76 24.95 -4.07 21.42
N GLN A 77 25.70 -3.71 20.37
CA GLN A 77 27.07 -4.24 20.27
C GLN A 77 27.95 -3.49 21.29
N PRO A 78 28.48 -4.18 22.32
CA PRO A 78 29.53 -3.59 23.14
C PRO A 78 30.73 -3.36 22.23
N THR A 79 31.20 -2.11 22.17
CA THR A 79 32.55 -1.82 21.70
C THR A 79 33.49 -2.75 22.47
N ALA A 80 34.35 -3.46 21.73
CA ALA A 80 35.33 -4.39 22.28
C ALA A 80 36.08 -3.76 23.46
N GLY A 81 35.84 -4.26 24.67
CA GLY A 81 36.55 -3.83 25.86
C GLY A 81 35.65 -3.65 27.09
N GLN A 82 35.04 -4.74 27.57
CA GLN A 82 34.81 -4.98 29.01
C GLN A 82 34.08 -6.32 29.18
N SER A 83 34.88 -7.33 29.57
CA SER A 83 34.41 -8.63 30.04
C SER A 83 33.96 -8.46 31.48
N THR A 84 32.66 -8.65 31.76
CA THR A 84 32.22 -9.05 33.12
C THR A 84 31.19 -10.15 32.95
N ALA A 85 31.59 -11.33 33.40
CA ALA A 85 30.76 -12.52 33.49
C ALA A 85 29.60 -12.28 34.47
N GLY A 86 28.38 -12.18 33.96
CA GLY A 86 27.14 -12.21 34.73
C GLY A 86 26.30 -13.41 34.31
N GLN A 87 26.06 -14.32 35.25
CA GLN A 87 25.28 -15.54 35.09
C GLN A 87 23.83 -15.21 34.72
N SER A 88 23.36 -15.73 33.58
CA SER A 88 21.95 -15.63 33.14
C SER A 88 21.13 -16.74 33.81
N ALA A 89 19.97 -16.36 34.37
CA ALA A 89 18.97 -17.30 34.88
C ALA A 89 18.30 -18.05 33.70
N PRO A 90 18.03 -19.36 33.84
CA PRO A 90 17.40 -20.15 32.79
C PRO A 90 15.88 -19.89 32.77
N GLY A 91 15.33 -19.48 31.62
CA GLY A 91 13.88 -19.49 31.38
C GLY A 91 13.22 -18.22 30.81
N ALA A 92 13.94 -17.16 30.55
CA ALA A 92 13.36 -16.02 29.82
C ALA A 92 13.55 -16.21 28.31
N PRO A 93 12.51 -15.96 27.46
CA PRO A 93 12.69 -15.91 26.01
C PRO A 93 13.72 -14.84 25.68
N ALA A 94 14.70 -15.20 24.84
CA ALA A 94 15.74 -14.26 24.42
C ALA A 94 15.09 -13.00 23.84
N PRO A 95 15.52 -11.77 24.21
CA PRO A 95 15.02 -10.57 23.63
C PRO A 95 15.28 -10.60 22.12
N ALA A 96 14.24 -10.42 21.31
CA ALA A 96 14.34 -10.34 19.86
C ALA A 96 15.46 -9.37 19.49
N GLN A 97 16.45 -9.84 18.74
CA GLN A 97 17.58 -9.04 18.28
C GLN A 97 17.01 -7.93 17.39
N ARG A 98 16.93 -6.72 17.90
CA ARG A 98 16.42 -5.55 17.17
C ARG A 98 17.40 -5.20 16.07
N GLY A 99 16.94 -5.26 14.79
CA GLY A 99 17.71 -4.83 13.64
C GLY A 99 17.99 -5.93 12.59
N ALA A 100 17.55 -7.17 12.81
CA ALA A 100 17.54 -8.21 11.78
C ALA A 100 16.16 -8.29 11.12
N LEU A 101 16.11 -8.58 9.82
CA LEU A 101 14.86 -8.93 9.14
C LEU A 101 14.29 -10.24 9.72
N PRO A 102 12.96 -10.47 9.59
CA PRO A 102 12.36 -11.75 9.95
C PRO A 102 13.08 -12.92 9.26
N ALA A 103 13.29 -14.02 10.00
CA ALA A 103 13.94 -15.20 9.44
C ALA A 103 13.13 -15.84 8.30
N THR A 104 11.81 -15.62 8.31
CA THR A 104 10.90 -16.05 7.26
C THR A 104 10.14 -14.84 6.74
N MET A 105 10.24 -14.58 5.44
CA MET A 105 9.48 -13.53 4.78
C MET A 105 8.85 -14.07 3.50
N ALA A 106 7.55 -13.87 3.35
CA ALA A 106 6.80 -14.20 2.14
C ALA A 106 5.98 -13.00 1.67
N ALA A 107 5.66 -12.99 0.39
CA ALA A 107 4.74 -12.02 -0.21
C ALA A 107 3.84 -12.73 -1.21
N THR A 108 2.57 -12.31 -1.33
CA THR A 108 1.66 -12.79 -2.39
C THR A 108 1.38 -11.71 -3.41
N GLU A 109 1.16 -12.10 -4.65
CA GLU A 109 0.74 -11.22 -5.74
C GLU A 109 0.03 -12.05 -6.82
N SER A 110 -1.04 -11.51 -7.39
CA SER A 110 -1.86 -12.21 -8.38
C SER A 110 -1.49 -11.88 -9.83
N TRP A 111 -1.07 -10.66 -10.11
CA TRP A 111 -0.81 -10.20 -11.48
C TRP A 111 0.61 -10.58 -11.93
N PRO A 112 0.76 -11.44 -13.00
CA PRO A 112 2.07 -11.98 -13.38
C PRO A 112 3.20 -10.97 -13.60
N PRO A 113 2.96 -9.78 -14.21
CA PRO A 113 4.01 -8.77 -14.33
C PRO A 113 4.51 -8.24 -12.98
N ASN A 114 3.61 -8.07 -12.00
CA ASN A 114 3.98 -7.69 -10.65
C ASN A 114 4.70 -8.82 -9.92
N VAL A 115 4.28 -10.07 -10.10
CA VAL A 115 4.97 -11.25 -9.54
C VAL A 115 6.42 -11.27 -10.00
N ALA A 116 6.68 -11.08 -11.30
CA ALA A 116 8.04 -11.04 -11.83
C ALA A 116 8.85 -9.88 -11.25
N ARG A 117 8.27 -8.68 -11.18
CA ARG A 117 8.91 -7.48 -10.62
C ARG A 117 9.20 -7.64 -9.12
N ALA A 118 8.20 -8.07 -8.34
CA ALA A 118 8.35 -8.30 -6.92
C ALA A 118 9.40 -9.37 -6.63
N THR A 119 9.42 -10.47 -7.38
CA THR A 119 10.43 -11.52 -7.25
C THR A 119 11.84 -10.95 -7.45
N GLY A 120 12.07 -10.20 -8.53
CA GLY A 120 13.38 -9.58 -8.78
C GLY A 120 13.82 -8.61 -7.69
N LEU A 121 12.88 -7.87 -7.10
CA LEU A 121 13.15 -6.85 -6.09
C LEU A 121 13.31 -7.42 -4.67
N LEU A 122 12.50 -8.42 -4.32
CA LEU A 122 12.37 -8.95 -2.96
C LEU A 122 13.24 -10.19 -2.68
N HIS A 123 13.52 -11.02 -3.70
CA HIS A 123 14.35 -12.21 -3.52
C HIS A 123 15.75 -11.90 -2.96
N PRO A 124 16.48 -10.83 -3.38
CA PRO A 124 17.76 -10.46 -2.77
C PRO A 124 17.67 -10.07 -1.29
N LEU A 125 16.45 -9.80 -0.79
CA LEU A 125 16.17 -9.47 0.62
C LEU A 125 15.69 -10.69 1.42
N GLY A 126 15.72 -11.89 0.83
CA GLY A 126 15.28 -13.11 1.48
C GLY A 126 13.76 -13.31 1.53
N VAL A 127 12.99 -12.57 0.72
CA VAL A 127 11.53 -12.73 0.64
C VAL A 127 11.16 -13.68 -0.49
N VAL A 128 10.33 -14.68 -0.18
CA VAL A 128 9.72 -15.58 -1.18
C VAL A 128 8.45 -14.95 -1.72
N VAL A 129 8.38 -14.69 -3.02
CA VAL A 129 7.16 -14.22 -3.68
C VAL A 129 6.38 -15.41 -4.20
N VAL A 130 5.13 -15.52 -3.80
CA VAL A 130 4.19 -16.57 -4.22
C VAL A 130 3.17 -15.96 -5.17
N ALA A 131 3.09 -16.51 -6.38
CA ALA A 131 2.00 -16.19 -7.30
C ALA A 131 0.70 -16.82 -6.74
N ASP A 132 -0.23 -15.97 -6.33
CA ASP A 132 -1.48 -16.38 -5.69
C ASP A 132 -2.65 -15.66 -6.36
N PRO A 133 -3.77 -16.36 -6.67
CA PRO A 133 -4.91 -15.76 -7.37
C PRO A 133 -5.65 -14.71 -6.55
N ASP A 134 -5.19 -14.42 -5.32
CA ASP A 134 -5.81 -13.50 -4.39
C ASP A 134 -7.23 -13.93 -3.97
N GLU A 135 -7.41 -15.24 -3.85
CA GLU A 135 -8.63 -15.90 -3.40
C GLU A 135 -8.30 -16.92 -2.29
N PRO A 136 -9.22 -17.09 -1.31
CA PRO A 136 -9.00 -18.09 -0.27
C PRO A 136 -9.05 -19.54 -0.83
N PRO A 137 -8.24 -20.44 -0.24
CA PRO A 137 -7.35 -20.22 0.91
C PRO A 137 -5.99 -19.67 0.49
N LEU A 138 -5.38 -18.83 1.34
CA LEU A 138 -3.97 -18.46 1.18
C LEU A 138 -3.06 -19.71 1.27
N PRO A 139 -2.00 -19.82 0.44
CA PRO A 139 -1.15 -21.01 0.33
C PRO A 139 -0.18 -21.20 1.52
N PHE A 140 -0.62 -20.87 2.72
CA PHE A 140 0.17 -20.96 3.93
C PHE A 140 -0.59 -21.71 5.04
N GLY A 141 0.16 -22.36 5.93
CA GLY A 141 -0.41 -23.06 7.08
C GLY A 141 -0.95 -22.12 8.17
N ASP A 142 -1.79 -22.69 9.05
CA ASP A 142 -2.35 -21.98 10.20
C ASP A 142 -1.23 -21.50 11.13
N GLY A 143 -1.32 -20.26 11.60
CA GLY A 143 -0.36 -19.69 12.53
C GLY A 143 1.08 -19.60 12.01
N ALA A 144 1.27 -19.53 10.70
CA ALA A 144 2.60 -19.49 10.08
C ALA A 144 3.35 -18.18 10.36
N PHE A 145 2.63 -17.07 10.58
CA PHE A 145 3.21 -15.73 10.66
C PHE A 145 2.87 -15.04 11.99
N ASP A 146 3.78 -14.20 12.47
CA ASP A 146 3.52 -13.26 13.57
C ASP A 146 3.26 -11.83 13.08
N LEU A 147 3.51 -11.57 11.79
CA LEU A 147 3.18 -10.32 11.14
C LEU A 147 2.54 -10.59 9.77
N VAL A 148 1.37 -10.03 9.53
CA VAL A 148 0.73 -9.96 8.21
C VAL A 148 0.55 -8.50 7.85
N THR A 149 0.98 -8.12 6.66
CA THR A 149 0.90 -6.75 6.17
C THR A 149 0.22 -6.68 4.80
N SER A 150 -0.29 -5.52 4.44
CA SER A 150 -0.75 -5.22 3.08
C SER A 150 -0.79 -3.72 2.85
N ARG A 151 -0.58 -3.31 1.61
CA ARG A 151 -0.74 -1.91 1.23
C ARG A 151 -1.74 -1.78 0.09
N HIS A 152 -2.87 -1.16 0.38
CA HIS A 152 -3.98 -0.98 -0.55
C HIS A 152 -4.56 -2.32 -1.06
N PRO A 153 -4.89 -3.27 -0.16
CA PRO A 153 -5.49 -4.52 -0.59
C PRO A 153 -6.75 -4.26 -1.42
N VAL A 154 -6.94 -5.04 -2.46
CA VAL A 154 -8.19 -5.04 -3.23
C VAL A 154 -9.32 -5.53 -2.36
N LYS A 155 -9.07 -6.63 -1.62
CA LYS A 155 -9.95 -7.21 -0.62
C LYS A 155 -9.12 -7.81 0.52
N ALA A 156 -9.54 -7.55 1.74
CA ALA A 156 -8.98 -8.22 2.91
C ALA A 156 -9.79 -9.49 3.21
N TRP A 157 -9.14 -10.65 3.13
CA TRP A 157 -9.73 -11.94 3.47
C TRP A 157 -9.56 -12.21 4.96
N TRP A 158 -10.39 -11.58 5.81
CA TRP A 158 -10.20 -11.52 7.26
C TRP A 158 -10.07 -12.89 7.92
N SER A 159 -10.86 -13.89 7.50
CA SER A 159 -10.74 -15.27 8.00
C SER A 159 -9.37 -15.89 7.69
N GLU A 160 -8.82 -15.63 6.51
CA GLU A 160 -7.51 -16.13 6.12
C GLU A 160 -6.38 -15.38 6.83
N ILE A 161 -6.49 -14.05 6.95
CA ILE A 161 -5.55 -13.24 7.74
C ILE A 161 -5.50 -13.76 9.18
N ALA A 162 -6.67 -13.98 9.80
CA ALA A 162 -6.75 -14.55 11.13
C ALA A 162 -6.19 -15.99 11.19
N ARG A 163 -6.44 -16.82 10.16
CA ARG A 163 -5.95 -18.20 10.12
C ARG A 163 -4.43 -18.27 10.08
N VAL A 164 -3.81 -17.52 9.17
CA VAL A 164 -2.34 -17.56 8.98
C VAL A 164 -1.55 -16.85 10.07
N LEU A 165 -2.18 -15.92 10.83
CA LEU A 165 -1.59 -15.32 12.02
C LEU A 165 -1.53 -16.31 13.18
N ARG A 166 -0.42 -16.37 13.88
CA ARG A 166 -0.29 -17.08 15.16
C ARG A 166 -0.98 -16.30 16.29
N PRO A 167 -1.37 -16.94 17.39
CA PRO A 167 -1.84 -16.21 18.58
C PRO A 167 -0.83 -15.14 19.02
N GLY A 168 -1.32 -13.92 19.26
CA GLY A 168 -0.51 -12.73 19.54
C GLY A 168 0.12 -12.08 18.31
N GLY A 169 -0.10 -12.61 17.11
CA GLY A 169 0.38 -12.02 15.86
C GLY A 169 -0.39 -10.75 15.48
N THR A 170 0.25 -9.92 14.67
CA THR A 170 -0.23 -8.60 14.28
C THR A 170 -0.55 -8.53 12.78
N TYR A 171 -1.71 -7.99 12.44
CA TYR A 171 -2.01 -7.45 11.12
C TYR A 171 -1.77 -5.94 11.13
N CYS A 172 -1.04 -5.41 10.14
CA CYS A 172 -0.77 -3.99 10.00
C CYS A 172 -0.86 -3.58 8.52
N ALA A 173 -1.88 -2.83 8.15
CA ALA A 173 -2.10 -2.48 6.75
C ALA A 173 -2.59 -1.06 6.54
N GLN A 174 -2.22 -0.48 5.39
CA GLN A 174 -2.79 0.74 4.88
C GLN A 174 -3.78 0.43 3.78
N HIS A 175 -5.02 0.83 3.97
CA HIS A 175 -6.12 0.64 3.03
C HIS A 175 -6.46 1.93 2.27
N VAL A 176 -7.16 1.77 1.14
CA VAL A 176 -7.85 2.87 0.47
C VAL A 176 -9.19 3.08 1.18
N GLY A 177 -9.43 4.30 1.63
CA GLY A 177 -10.65 4.69 2.32
C GLY A 177 -11.79 5.10 1.38
N PRO A 178 -12.95 5.44 1.97
CA PRO A 178 -14.16 5.79 1.22
C PRO A 178 -13.96 7.06 0.41
N ALA A 179 -14.62 7.11 -0.74
CA ALA A 179 -14.62 8.27 -1.65
C ALA A 179 -13.22 8.77 -2.06
N SER A 180 -12.20 7.89 -2.11
CA SER A 180 -10.85 8.25 -2.54
C SER A 180 -10.83 8.67 -4.01
N GLY A 181 -10.50 9.95 -4.28
CA GLY A 181 -10.45 10.52 -5.64
C GLY A 181 -11.82 10.77 -6.27
N PHE A 182 -12.89 10.80 -5.48
CA PHE A 182 -14.26 10.88 -6.01
C PHE A 182 -14.58 12.22 -6.65
N GLU A 183 -13.88 13.30 -6.34
CA GLU A 183 -14.02 14.56 -7.05
C GLU A 183 -13.71 14.36 -8.55
N LEU A 184 -12.71 13.53 -8.87
CA LEU A 184 -12.37 13.18 -10.23
C LEU A 184 -13.39 12.21 -10.84
N VAL A 185 -13.77 11.15 -10.11
CA VAL A 185 -14.78 10.17 -10.56
C VAL A 185 -16.10 10.86 -10.89
N GLU A 186 -16.61 11.69 -10.00
CA GLU A 186 -17.90 12.36 -10.15
C GLU A 186 -17.86 13.47 -11.22
N TYR A 187 -16.70 14.04 -11.49
CA TYR A 187 -16.54 14.95 -12.62
C TYR A 187 -16.86 14.25 -13.95
N PHE A 188 -16.41 13.01 -14.14
CA PHE A 188 -16.63 12.26 -15.38
C PHE A 188 -17.94 11.47 -15.40
N LEU A 189 -18.35 10.87 -14.30
CA LEU A 189 -19.49 9.95 -14.22
C LEU A 189 -20.75 10.56 -13.62
N GLY A 190 -20.66 11.79 -13.06
CA GLY A 190 -21.71 12.35 -12.22
C GLY A 190 -21.73 11.73 -10.81
N PRO A 191 -22.70 12.13 -9.96
CA PRO A 191 -22.78 11.71 -8.56
C PRO A 191 -22.82 10.19 -8.40
N GLN A 192 -22.01 9.64 -7.47
CA GLN A 192 -21.87 8.21 -7.17
C GLN A 192 -22.15 7.92 -5.69
N PRO A 193 -23.38 8.12 -5.18
CA PRO A 193 -23.66 8.12 -3.74
C PRO A 193 -23.44 6.77 -3.07
N GLU A 194 -23.68 5.65 -3.75
CA GLU A 194 -23.46 4.31 -3.21
C GLU A 194 -21.98 3.95 -3.17
N ALA A 195 -21.26 4.17 -4.28
CA ALA A 195 -19.85 3.89 -4.37
C ALA A 195 -19.03 4.76 -3.38
N ARG A 196 -19.48 5.99 -3.10
CA ARG A 196 -18.88 6.85 -2.07
C ARG A 196 -18.86 6.24 -0.67
N ARG A 197 -19.80 5.35 -0.38
CA ARG A 197 -19.94 4.70 0.94
C ARG A 197 -19.17 3.38 1.05
N ALA A 198 -18.58 2.92 -0.04
CA ALA A 198 -17.77 1.71 -0.02
C ALA A 198 -16.44 1.93 0.75
N ARG A 199 -15.82 0.84 1.19
CA ARG A 199 -14.50 0.81 1.85
C ARG A 199 -14.45 1.61 3.16
N ARG A 200 -15.51 1.55 3.94
CA ARG A 200 -15.56 2.25 5.24
C ARG A 200 -14.65 1.54 6.25
N PRO A 201 -13.80 2.29 6.98
CA PRO A 201 -12.95 1.71 8.01
C PRO A 201 -13.70 0.93 9.08
N GLU A 202 -14.95 1.39 9.40
CA GLU A 202 -15.82 0.76 10.39
C GLU A 202 -16.28 -0.64 9.93
N ASP A 203 -16.61 -0.80 8.64
CA ASP A 203 -17.05 -2.07 8.06
C ASP A 203 -15.90 -3.07 8.02
N GLU A 204 -14.70 -2.62 7.63
CA GLU A 204 -13.48 -3.44 7.66
C GLU A 204 -13.09 -3.83 9.10
N SER A 205 -13.21 -2.90 10.05
CA SER A 205 -12.98 -3.17 11.47
C SER A 205 -13.97 -4.19 12.03
N ALA A 206 -15.27 -4.09 11.66
CA ALA A 206 -16.28 -5.06 12.08
C ALA A 206 -15.99 -6.46 11.50
N ALA A 207 -15.60 -6.53 10.22
CA ALA A 207 -15.26 -7.79 9.57
C ALA A 207 -13.99 -8.44 10.18
N ALA A 208 -12.97 -7.66 10.52
CA ALA A 208 -11.79 -8.13 11.22
C ALA A 208 -12.14 -8.73 12.60
N ARG A 209 -12.97 -8.03 13.38
CA ARG A 209 -13.46 -8.51 14.69
C ARG A 209 -14.29 -9.79 14.56
N ALA A 210 -15.16 -9.86 13.55
CA ALA A 210 -15.95 -11.08 13.30
C ALA A 210 -15.06 -12.30 12.94
N ALA A 211 -13.86 -12.07 12.39
CA ALA A 211 -12.86 -13.11 12.13
C ALA A 211 -11.98 -13.44 13.35
N GLY A 212 -12.23 -12.85 14.51
CA GLY A 212 -11.49 -13.12 15.75
C GLY A 212 -10.25 -12.26 15.96
N LEU A 213 -10.13 -11.13 15.25
CA LEU A 213 -9.04 -10.18 15.45
C LEU A 213 -9.49 -9.03 16.35
N GLU A 214 -8.63 -8.58 17.26
CA GLU A 214 -8.82 -7.35 18.03
C GLU A 214 -8.23 -6.16 17.27
N VAL A 215 -9.05 -5.21 16.84
CA VAL A 215 -8.58 -3.97 16.22
C VAL A 215 -8.07 -3.03 17.29
N VAL A 216 -6.76 -2.78 17.31
CA VAL A 216 -6.04 -2.00 18.33
C VAL A 216 -5.73 -0.58 17.89
N ASP A 217 -5.64 -0.33 16.58
CA ASP A 217 -5.46 1.01 16.01
C ASP A 217 -6.23 1.14 14.68
N LEU A 218 -6.94 2.27 14.52
CA LEU A 218 -7.68 2.61 13.32
C LEU A 218 -7.62 4.11 13.10
N ARG A 219 -6.87 4.55 12.11
CA ARG A 219 -6.66 5.96 11.78
C ARG A 219 -7.02 6.23 10.34
N SER A 220 -7.71 7.34 10.07
CA SER A 220 -8.13 7.73 8.72
C SER A 220 -7.67 9.13 8.41
N GLU A 221 -7.21 9.35 7.17
CA GLU A 221 -6.84 10.67 6.66
C GLU A 221 -7.37 10.88 5.24
N ARG A 222 -7.75 12.12 4.97
CA ARG A 222 -8.00 12.63 3.63
C ARG A 222 -6.80 13.46 3.21
N LEU A 223 -6.26 13.16 2.03
CA LEU A 223 -5.00 13.65 1.53
C LEU A 223 -5.26 14.43 0.25
N ARG A 224 -4.80 15.67 0.20
CA ARG A 224 -4.95 16.52 -0.97
C ARG A 224 -4.16 15.96 -2.15
N MET A 225 -4.82 15.88 -3.29
CA MET A 225 -4.24 15.57 -4.60
C MET A 225 -4.47 16.76 -5.52
N GLU A 226 -3.45 17.10 -6.30
CA GLU A 226 -3.55 18.16 -7.29
C GLU A 226 -3.10 17.65 -8.66
N PHE A 227 -3.88 17.94 -9.70
CA PHE A 227 -3.51 17.71 -11.09
C PHE A 227 -3.24 19.05 -11.73
N LEU A 228 -2.01 19.29 -12.15
CA LEU A 228 -1.53 20.59 -12.62
C LEU A 228 -1.81 20.81 -14.10
N ASP A 229 -2.02 19.75 -14.86
CA ASP A 229 -2.39 19.80 -16.28
C ASP A 229 -3.32 18.65 -16.66
N ILE A 230 -3.98 18.77 -17.80
CA ILE A 230 -4.94 17.76 -18.27
C ILE A 230 -4.26 16.44 -18.65
N GLY A 231 -3.00 16.47 -19.07
CA GLY A 231 -2.25 15.26 -19.37
C GLY A 231 -2.07 14.39 -18.12
N ALA A 232 -1.85 15.02 -16.95
CA ALA A 232 -1.78 14.31 -15.68
C ALA A 232 -3.08 13.59 -15.35
N VAL A 233 -4.23 14.23 -15.59
CA VAL A 233 -5.56 13.61 -15.42
C VAL A 233 -5.73 12.42 -16.35
N VAL A 234 -5.43 12.59 -17.64
CA VAL A 234 -5.55 11.51 -18.64
C VAL A 234 -4.64 10.33 -18.29
N TYR A 235 -3.37 10.58 -17.99
CA TYR A 235 -2.45 9.53 -17.58
C TYR A 235 -2.96 8.78 -16.35
N PHE A 236 -3.40 9.51 -15.32
CA PHE A 236 -3.92 8.92 -14.09
C PHE A 236 -5.13 8.03 -14.35
N LEU A 237 -6.13 8.50 -15.11
CA LEU A 237 -7.34 7.73 -15.42
C LEU A 237 -7.06 6.49 -16.29
N ARG A 238 -6.10 6.58 -17.23
CA ARG A 238 -5.64 5.42 -18.00
C ARG A 238 -4.96 4.38 -17.13
N LYS A 239 -4.27 4.81 -16.08
CA LYS A 239 -3.53 3.93 -15.16
C LYS A 239 -4.43 3.32 -14.09
N VAL A 240 -5.41 4.07 -13.60
CA VAL A 240 -6.34 3.67 -12.53
C VAL A 240 -7.73 3.45 -13.15
N ILE A 241 -7.79 2.54 -14.12
CA ILE A 241 -8.92 2.32 -15.04
C ILE A 241 -10.27 2.04 -14.37
N TRP A 242 -10.25 1.53 -13.12
CA TRP A 242 -11.48 1.27 -12.36
C TRP A 242 -12.14 2.52 -11.79
N MET A 243 -11.47 3.68 -11.78
CA MET A 243 -12.06 4.93 -11.29
C MET A 243 -13.10 5.47 -12.27
N VAL A 244 -12.82 5.40 -13.58
CA VAL A 244 -13.75 5.74 -14.64
C VAL A 244 -13.77 4.59 -15.64
N PRO A 245 -14.61 3.56 -15.40
CA PRO A 245 -14.66 2.37 -16.26
C PRO A 245 -14.94 2.75 -17.72
N GLY A 246 -14.16 2.18 -18.63
CA GLY A 246 -14.28 2.49 -20.06
C GLY A 246 -13.74 3.86 -20.47
N PHE A 247 -12.91 4.49 -19.64
CA PHE A 247 -12.29 5.76 -19.97
C PHE A 247 -11.45 5.67 -21.26
N THR A 248 -11.78 6.53 -22.21
CA THR A 248 -10.96 6.85 -23.38
C THR A 248 -10.95 8.35 -23.60
N VAL A 249 -9.88 8.89 -24.17
CA VAL A 249 -9.80 10.31 -24.47
C VAL A 249 -10.93 10.72 -25.40
N ASP A 250 -11.23 9.93 -26.42
CA ASP A 250 -12.28 10.26 -27.41
C ASP A 250 -13.67 10.30 -26.77
N ALA A 251 -14.00 9.35 -25.89
CA ALA A 251 -15.31 9.32 -25.24
C ALA A 251 -15.54 10.52 -24.31
N TYR A 252 -14.48 11.08 -23.77
CA TYR A 252 -14.54 12.17 -22.78
C TYR A 252 -13.90 13.47 -23.28
N ARG A 253 -13.63 13.62 -24.59
CA ARG A 253 -12.86 14.74 -25.15
C ARG A 253 -13.41 16.10 -24.76
N ASP A 254 -14.72 16.31 -24.83
CA ASP A 254 -15.34 17.59 -24.48
C ASP A 254 -15.20 17.92 -23.00
N ARG A 255 -15.42 16.94 -22.12
CA ARG A 255 -15.19 17.09 -20.67
C ARG A 255 -13.71 17.33 -20.33
N LEU A 256 -12.80 16.71 -21.05
CA LEU A 256 -11.37 16.94 -20.89
C LEU A 256 -10.98 18.36 -21.34
N ARG A 257 -11.57 18.89 -22.41
CA ARG A 257 -11.36 20.29 -22.84
C ARG A 257 -11.89 21.30 -21.82
N GLU A 258 -13.08 21.04 -21.28
CA GLU A 258 -13.67 21.86 -20.22
C GLU A 258 -12.77 21.85 -18.97
N LEU A 259 -12.25 20.67 -18.57
CA LEU A 259 -11.36 20.54 -17.42
C LEU A 259 -10.00 21.23 -17.66
N ASP A 260 -9.43 21.14 -18.86
CA ASP A 260 -8.20 21.85 -19.21
C ASP A 260 -8.39 23.37 -19.13
N ALA A 261 -9.50 23.88 -19.67
CA ALA A 261 -9.83 25.30 -19.58
C ALA A 261 -9.97 25.75 -18.13
N ARG A 262 -10.62 24.95 -17.29
CA ARG A 262 -10.75 25.22 -15.85
C ARG A 262 -9.40 25.20 -15.14
N ILE A 263 -8.56 24.21 -15.37
CA ILE A 263 -7.21 24.12 -14.77
C ILE A 263 -6.38 25.34 -15.16
N ARG A 264 -6.48 25.79 -16.41
CA ARG A 264 -5.75 26.98 -16.88
C ARG A 264 -6.24 28.29 -16.26
N ALA A 265 -7.53 28.39 -15.99
CA ALA A 265 -8.15 29.62 -15.46
C ALA A 265 -8.09 29.70 -13.94
N GLU A 266 -8.31 28.58 -13.24
CA GLU A 266 -8.53 28.52 -11.78
C GLU A 266 -7.35 27.91 -11.01
N GLY A 267 -6.41 27.24 -11.69
CA GLY A 267 -5.33 26.48 -11.09
C GLY A 267 -5.62 24.97 -11.04
N PRO A 268 -4.81 24.20 -10.33
CA PRO A 268 -4.87 22.74 -10.34
C PRO A 268 -6.26 22.17 -10.03
N PHE A 269 -6.62 21.07 -10.70
CA PHE A 269 -7.78 20.31 -10.28
C PHE A 269 -7.47 19.58 -8.97
N VAL A 270 -8.26 19.87 -7.94
CA VAL A 270 -8.07 19.32 -6.60
C VAL A 270 -9.03 18.15 -6.37
N ALA A 271 -8.46 17.02 -5.97
CA ALA A 271 -9.17 15.86 -5.46
C ALA A 271 -8.58 15.45 -4.10
N HIS A 272 -9.20 14.48 -3.44
CA HIS A 272 -8.67 13.94 -2.20
C HIS A 272 -8.61 12.43 -2.24
N SER A 273 -7.44 11.87 -2.01
CA SER A 273 -7.35 10.46 -1.69
C SER A 273 -7.71 10.23 -0.23
N ALA A 274 -8.34 9.10 0.04
CA ALA A 274 -8.65 8.68 1.41
C ALA A 274 -7.82 7.43 1.72
N ARG A 275 -7.18 7.42 2.87
CA ARG A 275 -6.42 6.29 3.39
C ARG A 275 -6.82 6.02 4.82
N PHE A 276 -6.79 4.74 5.20
CA PHE A 276 -6.82 4.39 6.61
C PHE A 276 -5.75 3.35 6.93
N LEU A 277 -5.19 3.48 8.12
CA LEU A 277 -4.32 2.50 8.73
C LEU A 277 -5.13 1.65 9.68
N MET A 278 -4.94 0.34 9.64
CA MET A 278 -5.48 -0.59 10.61
C MET A 278 -4.38 -1.46 11.19
N GLU A 279 -4.33 -1.54 12.51
CA GLU A 279 -3.57 -2.55 13.23
C GLU A 279 -4.54 -3.43 14.02
N ALA A 280 -4.40 -4.75 13.89
CA ALA A 280 -5.22 -5.72 14.60
C ALA A 280 -4.36 -6.87 15.14
N ARG A 281 -4.80 -7.51 16.22
CA ARG A 281 -4.11 -8.64 16.88
C ARG A 281 -5.00 -9.88 16.92
N LYS A 282 -4.37 -11.02 16.79
CA LYS A 282 -5.02 -12.32 16.98
C LYS A 282 -4.90 -12.79 18.41
#